data_3e28bb3204f907f75fa60ae457598a82
#
_entry.id   3e28bb3204f907f75fa60ae457598a82
#
_cell.length_a   1.000
_cell.length_b   1.000
_cell.length_c   1.000
_cell.angle_alpha   90.00
_cell.angle_beta   90.00
_cell.angle_gamma   90.00
#
_symmetry.space_group_name_H-M   'P 1'
#
loop_
_entity.id
_entity.type
_entity.pdbx_description
1 polymer ?
#
loop_
_entity_poly.entity_id
_entity_poly.type
_entity_poly.pdbx_seq_one_letter_code
_entity_poly.pdbx_strand_id
1 'polypeptide(L)'
;MTDKKDGMTVGEWHQAIAQKAKSTPEAIATALDNLNIRPKPVLPRVRTLNLVSVRMEGVKHEKEQQTPFTFDWSGLSGGLWALLSEGNSKGKSSTLAVVRAALQGRFPGKIKRDVWSWIEGLRVEFEIDGVPYITSLRKHVGETDE
;
A
#
# COMPACT_ATOMS: atom_id res chain seq x y z
N MET A 1 -33.35 -17.34 10.20
CA MET A 1 -32.42 -16.32 9.66
C MET A 1 -31.05 -16.96 9.69
N THR A 2 -30.64 -17.57 8.59
CA THR A 2 -29.37 -18.33 8.47
C THR A 2 -28.29 -17.35 8.04
N ASP A 3 -27.36 -17.11 8.94
CA ASP A 3 -26.14 -16.34 8.70
C ASP A 3 -25.33 -17.01 7.57
N LYS A 4 -25.41 -16.43 6.38
CA LYS A 4 -24.57 -16.82 5.25
C LYS A 4 -23.18 -16.21 5.48
N LYS A 5 -22.31 -16.92 6.19
CA LYS A 5 -20.89 -16.59 6.24
C LYS A 5 -20.34 -16.69 4.81
N ASP A 6 -19.93 -15.58 4.25
CA ASP A 6 -19.35 -15.40 2.92
C ASP A 6 -17.96 -16.08 2.81
N GLY A 7 -17.95 -17.39 2.79
CA GLY A 7 -16.78 -18.20 2.53
C GLY A 7 -17.16 -19.37 1.64
N MET A 8 -16.45 -19.53 0.52
CA MET A 8 -16.60 -20.69 -0.34
C MET A 8 -16.34 -21.96 0.47
N THR A 9 -17.28 -22.91 0.47
CA THR A 9 -17.10 -24.20 1.13
C THR A 9 -16.02 -25.01 0.40
N VAL A 10 -15.44 -26.01 1.10
CA VAL A 10 -14.44 -26.91 0.50
C VAL A 10 -14.99 -27.60 -0.76
N GLY A 11 -16.27 -27.99 -0.73
CA GLY A 11 -16.94 -28.59 -1.88
C GLY A 11 -17.07 -27.65 -3.07
N GLU A 12 -17.48 -26.40 -2.84
CA GLU A 12 -17.54 -25.36 -3.88
C GLU A 12 -16.17 -25.05 -4.46
N TRP A 13 -15.13 -25.08 -3.64
CA TRP A 13 -13.75 -24.90 -4.08
C TRP A 13 -13.28 -26.03 -4.99
N HIS A 14 -13.52 -27.30 -4.61
CA HIS A 14 -13.23 -28.46 -5.46
C HIS A 14 -14.00 -28.39 -6.78
N GLN A 15 -15.27 -27.98 -6.74
CA GLN A 15 -16.11 -27.84 -7.93
C GLN A 15 -15.60 -26.75 -8.87
N ALA A 16 -15.17 -25.61 -8.34
CA ALA A 16 -14.60 -24.51 -9.13
C ALA A 16 -13.28 -24.91 -9.82
N ILE A 17 -12.43 -25.70 -9.14
CA ILE A 17 -11.19 -26.22 -9.72
C ILE A 17 -11.52 -27.27 -10.79
N ALA A 18 -12.42 -28.20 -10.50
CA ALA A 18 -12.82 -29.24 -11.40
C ALA A 18 -13.35 -28.69 -12.73
N GLN A 19 -14.16 -27.66 -12.68
CA GLN A 19 -14.69 -26.97 -13.86
C GLN A 19 -13.57 -26.39 -14.73
N LYS A 20 -12.56 -25.74 -14.11
CA LYS A 20 -11.41 -25.17 -14.84
C LYS A 20 -10.47 -26.25 -15.38
N ALA A 21 -10.26 -27.33 -14.63
CA ALA A 21 -9.39 -28.44 -15.00
C ALA A 21 -10.07 -29.46 -15.95
N LYS A 22 -11.35 -29.26 -16.27
CA LYS A 22 -12.18 -30.25 -17.04
C LYS A 22 -12.09 -31.65 -16.43
N SER A 23 -12.21 -31.73 -15.12
CA SER A 23 -12.11 -32.97 -14.31
C SER A 23 -13.32 -33.10 -13.39
N THR A 24 -13.40 -34.18 -12.62
CA THR A 24 -14.45 -34.34 -11.64
C THR A 24 -14.03 -33.79 -10.27
N PRO A 25 -14.96 -33.32 -9.43
CA PRO A 25 -14.64 -32.84 -8.08
C PRO A 25 -13.94 -33.87 -7.21
N GLU A 26 -14.28 -35.15 -7.36
CA GLU A 26 -13.70 -36.27 -6.64
C GLU A 26 -12.22 -36.49 -7.03
N ALA A 27 -11.94 -36.46 -8.34
CA ALA A 27 -10.56 -36.55 -8.83
C ALA A 27 -9.70 -35.38 -8.35
N ILE A 28 -10.26 -34.18 -8.32
CA ILE A 28 -9.58 -33.01 -7.77
C ILE A 28 -9.36 -33.17 -6.27
N ALA A 29 -10.34 -33.59 -5.50
CA ALA A 29 -10.21 -33.82 -4.07
C ALA A 29 -9.07 -34.81 -3.77
N THR A 30 -9.05 -35.96 -4.48
CA THR A 30 -8.00 -36.98 -4.34
C THR A 30 -6.61 -36.42 -4.70
N ALA A 31 -6.50 -35.67 -5.79
CA ALA A 31 -5.22 -35.07 -6.19
C ALA A 31 -4.70 -34.04 -5.18
N LEU A 32 -5.59 -33.21 -4.65
CA LEU A 32 -5.24 -32.22 -3.65
C LEU A 32 -4.85 -32.84 -2.31
N ASP A 33 -5.54 -33.88 -1.87
CA ASP A 33 -5.18 -34.62 -0.65
C ASP A 33 -3.81 -35.30 -0.80
N ASN A 34 -3.53 -35.92 -1.94
CA ASN A 34 -2.24 -36.55 -2.22
C ASN A 34 -1.08 -35.50 -2.20
N LEU A 35 -1.35 -34.28 -2.62
CA LEU A 35 -0.39 -33.17 -2.61
C LEU A 35 -0.39 -32.42 -1.27
N ASN A 36 -1.21 -32.81 -0.29
CA ASN A 36 -1.42 -32.15 0.98
C ASN A 36 -1.81 -30.65 0.82
N ILE A 37 -2.53 -30.33 -0.25
CA ILE A 37 -3.04 -29.00 -0.55
C ILE A 37 -4.46 -28.90 0.01
N ARG A 38 -4.63 -28.06 1.02
CA ARG A 38 -5.94 -27.77 1.64
C ARG A 38 -6.33 -26.33 1.43
N PRO A 39 -7.62 -26.03 1.18
CA PRO A 39 -8.07 -24.64 1.17
C PRO A 39 -7.84 -24.08 2.57
N LYS A 40 -7.01 -23.06 2.67
CA LYS A 40 -6.99 -22.25 3.88
C LYS A 40 -8.28 -21.45 3.88
N PRO A 41 -9.11 -21.52 4.93
CA PRO A 41 -10.23 -20.62 5.07
C PRO A 41 -9.66 -19.20 5.17
N VAL A 42 -9.58 -18.52 4.03
CA VAL A 42 -9.26 -17.10 3.99
C VAL A 42 -10.57 -16.40 4.34
N LEU A 43 -10.87 -16.36 5.63
CA LEU A 43 -11.80 -15.35 6.10
C LEU A 43 -11.20 -14.01 5.68
N PRO A 44 -11.95 -13.14 4.97
CA PRO A 44 -11.51 -11.79 4.73
C PRO A 44 -11.30 -11.15 6.11
N ARG A 45 -10.06 -11.15 6.59
CA ARG A 45 -9.69 -10.41 7.78
C ARG A 45 -9.79 -8.96 7.39
N VAL A 46 -10.74 -8.26 7.98
CA VAL A 46 -10.75 -6.80 7.96
C VAL A 46 -9.44 -6.39 8.65
N ARG A 47 -8.47 -6.01 7.85
CA ARG A 47 -7.21 -5.48 8.37
C ARG A 47 -7.37 -4.00 8.65
N THR A 48 -6.93 -3.58 9.80
CA THR A 48 -6.86 -2.16 10.14
C THR A 48 -5.50 -1.62 9.74
N LEU A 49 -5.48 -0.49 9.04
CA LEU A 49 -4.27 0.25 8.72
C LEU A 49 -4.39 1.62 9.37
N ASN A 50 -3.49 1.93 10.29
CA ASN A 50 -3.37 3.22 10.93
C ASN A 50 -2.08 3.90 10.46
N LEU A 51 -2.19 5.10 9.91
CA LEU A 51 -1.04 5.94 9.62
C LEU A 51 -0.61 6.62 10.92
N VAL A 52 0.67 6.57 11.25
CA VAL A 52 1.25 7.13 12.49
C VAL A 52 2.00 8.43 12.23
N SER A 53 2.86 8.43 11.23
CA SER A 53 3.61 9.61 10.84
C SER A 53 4.01 9.59 9.36
N VAL A 54 4.18 10.78 8.80
CA VAL A 54 4.73 10.99 7.45
C VAL A 54 5.75 12.12 7.53
N ARG A 55 6.99 11.82 7.19
CA ARG A 55 8.04 12.82 7.08
C ARG A 55 8.64 12.81 5.69
N MET A 56 8.75 13.97 5.09
CA MET A 56 9.41 14.19 3.81
C MET A 56 10.41 15.32 3.94
N GLU A 57 11.55 15.16 3.32
CA GLU A 57 12.59 16.17 3.24
C GLU A 57 13.16 16.24 1.82
N GLY A 58 13.65 17.39 1.44
CA GLY A 58 14.26 17.58 0.15
C GLY A 58 14.48 19.03 -0.22
N VAL A 59 14.72 19.28 -1.50
CA VAL A 59 15.02 20.60 -2.04
C VAL A 59 14.08 20.91 -3.19
N LYS A 60 13.37 21.99 -3.07
CA LYS A 60 12.49 22.51 -4.10
C LYS A 60 13.31 23.32 -5.10
N HIS A 61 13.29 22.90 -6.35
CA HIS A 61 13.95 23.61 -7.44
C HIS A 61 12.93 24.49 -8.17
N GLU A 62 12.97 25.79 -7.95
CA GLU A 62 12.16 26.77 -8.66
C GLU A 62 13.09 27.77 -9.38
N LYS A 63 13.10 27.71 -10.71
CA LYS A 63 13.95 28.55 -11.57
C LYS A 63 15.44 28.44 -11.15
N GLU A 64 16.01 29.50 -10.56
CA GLU A 64 17.40 29.52 -10.11
C GLU A 64 17.57 29.37 -8.59
N GLN A 65 16.47 29.13 -7.86
CA GLN A 65 16.50 29.02 -6.41
C GLN A 65 16.30 27.59 -5.97
N GLN A 66 17.13 27.17 -5.01
CA GLN A 66 17.01 25.89 -4.32
C GLN A 66 16.56 26.18 -2.89
N THR A 67 15.35 25.72 -2.55
CA THR A 67 14.79 25.95 -1.21
C THR A 67 14.61 24.62 -0.53
N PRO A 68 15.35 24.33 0.57
CA PRO A 68 15.12 23.14 1.36
C PRO A 68 13.72 23.16 1.97
N PHE A 69 13.09 21.99 2.07
CA PHE A 69 11.83 21.84 2.75
C PHE A 69 11.81 20.60 3.62
N THR A 70 11.06 20.68 4.69
CA THR A 70 10.70 19.53 5.52
C THR A 70 9.20 19.56 5.74
N PHE A 71 8.56 18.44 5.52
CA PHE A 71 7.16 18.19 5.85
C PHE A 71 7.12 17.12 6.94
N ASP A 72 6.52 17.45 8.08
CA ASP A 72 6.31 16.52 9.17
C ASP A 72 4.83 16.49 9.54
N TRP A 73 4.24 15.32 9.44
CA TRP A 73 2.86 15.07 9.83
C TRP A 73 2.88 13.88 10.80
N SER A 74 2.99 14.20 12.05
CA SER A 74 3.15 13.24 13.15
C SER A 74 1.94 13.23 14.08
N GLY A 75 1.89 12.24 14.95
CA GLY A 75 0.82 12.09 15.94
C GLY A 75 -0.51 11.65 15.35
N LEU A 76 -0.49 11.03 14.18
CA LEU A 76 -1.67 10.46 13.56
C LEU A 76 -2.12 9.23 14.35
N SER A 77 -3.42 9.07 14.49
CA SER A 77 -4.05 7.94 15.16
C SER A 77 -5.25 7.48 14.37
N GLY A 78 -5.95 6.44 14.81
CA GLY A 78 -7.20 6.02 14.17
C GLY A 78 -8.22 7.16 14.12
N GLY A 79 -8.93 7.28 12.99
CA GLY A 79 -9.94 8.31 12.78
C GLY A 79 -9.83 9.00 11.42
N LEU A 80 -10.51 10.14 11.29
CA LEU A 80 -10.51 10.97 10.08
C LEU A 80 -9.52 12.12 10.23
N TRP A 81 -8.58 12.21 9.31
CA TRP A 81 -7.59 13.28 9.25
C TRP A 81 -7.71 14.05 7.95
N ALA A 82 -7.48 15.35 8.00
CA ALA A 82 -7.54 16.22 6.85
C ALA A 82 -6.25 17.01 6.67
N LEU A 83 -5.69 17.00 5.47
CA LEU A 83 -4.58 17.86 5.07
C LEU A 83 -5.12 19.14 4.45
N LEU A 84 -5.02 20.24 5.18
CA LEU A 84 -5.51 21.54 4.77
C LEU A 84 -4.33 22.47 4.36
N SER A 85 -4.58 23.38 3.44
CA SER A 85 -3.67 24.47 3.10
C SER A 85 -4.44 25.68 2.57
N GLU A 86 -3.88 26.85 2.73
CA GLU A 86 -4.45 28.14 2.31
C GLU A 86 -4.40 28.31 0.79
N GLY A 87 -4.94 27.47 0.01
CA GLY A 87 -5.01 27.64 -1.43
C GLY A 87 -4.88 26.38 -2.24
N ASN A 88 -5.20 26.51 -3.50
CA ASN A 88 -5.09 25.43 -4.48
C ASN A 88 -3.62 25.23 -4.91
N SER A 89 -3.31 24.04 -5.37
CA SER A 89 -1.97 23.70 -5.92
C SER A 89 -0.80 23.75 -4.92
N LYS A 90 -1.07 23.65 -3.62
CA LYS A 90 -0.04 23.63 -2.55
C LYS A 90 0.49 22.24 -2.20
N GLY A 91 0.38 21.27 -3.11
CA GLY A 91 0.99 19.95 -2.93
C GLY A 91 0.17 18.92 -2.14
N LYS A 92 -1.04 19.24 -1.66
CA LYS A 92 -1.90 18.28 -0.90
C LYS A 92 -2.06 16.93 -1.58
N SER A 93 -2.47 16.95 -2.83
CA SER A 93 -2.66 15.71 -3.60
C SER A 93 -1.34 14.98 -3.86
N SER A 94 -0.24 15.71 -4.02
CA SER A 94 1.09 15.12 -4.17
C SER A 94 1.53 14.43 -2.89
N THR A 95 1.33 15.04 -1.72
CA THR A 95 1.61 14.44 -0.41
C THR A 95 0.84 13.12 -0.23
N LEU A 96 -0.47 13.12 -0.48
CA LEU A 96 -1.28 11.91 -0.39
C LEU A 96 -0.85 10.84 -1.40
N ALA A 97 -0.45 11.25 -2.61
CA ALA A 97 0.06 10.32 -3.61
C ALA A 97 1.41 9.69 -3.21
N VAL A 98 2.29 10.44 -2.56
CA VAL A 98 3.56 9.94 -2.00
C VAL A 98 3.31 8.95 -0.88
N VAL A 99 2.42 9.26 0.07
CA VAL A 99 2.03 8.34 1.15
C VAL A 99 1.47 7.05 0.58
N ARG A 100 0.55 7.14 -0.37
CA ARG A 100 -0.02 5.97 -1.05
C ARG A 100 1.05 5.12 -1.73
N ALA A 101 2.00 5.75 -2.41
CA ALA A 101 3.10 5.07 -3.08
C ALA A 101 3.99 4.32 -2.08
N ALA A 102 4.32 4.96 -0.95
CA ALA A 102 5.08 4.33 0.12
C ALA A 102 4.38 3.10 0.70
N LEU A 103 3.08 3.19 0.97
CA LEU A 103 2.27 2.08 1.48
C LEU A 103 2.12 0.93 0.46
N GLN A 104 2.13 1.24 -0.83
CA GLN A 104 1.99 0.25 -1.90
C GLN A 104 3.33 -0.32 -2.39
N GLY A 105 4.45 0.21 -1.94
CA GLY A 105 5.78 -0.15 -2.45
C GLY A 105 5.95 0.16 -3.95
N ARG A 106 5.27 1.19 -4.45
CA ARG A 106 5.27 1.57 -5.88
C ARG A 106 5.65 3.02 -6.04
N PHE A 107 6.32 3.34 -7.14
CA PHE A 107 6.56 4.73 -7.52
C PHE A 107 5.24 5.47 -7.77
N PRO A 108 5.11 6.73 -7.34
CA PRO A 108 3.89 7.51 -7.50
C PRO A 108 3.71 7.96 -8.94
N GLY A 109 3.09 7.13 -9.77
CA GLY A 109 2.90 7.39 -11.20
C GLY A 109 2.05 8.61 -11.57
N LYS A 110 1.43 9.28 -10.60
CA LYS A 110 0.58 10.49 -10.80
C LYS A 110 1.19 11.77 -10.25
N ILE A 111 2.39 11.73 -9.71
CA ILE A 111 3.09 12.95 -9.27
C ILE A 111 3.84 13.53 -10.48
N LYS A 112 3.78 14.85 -10.66
CA LYS A 112 4.61 15.53 -11.65
C LYS A 112 6.07 15.18 -11.37
N ARG A 113 6.82 14.86 -12.43
CA ARG A 113 8.25 14.51 -12.31
C ARG A 113 9.03 15.56 -11.51
N ASP A 114 8.74 16.82 -11.72
CA ASP A 114 9.39 17.94 -11.03
C ASP A 114 9.19 17.87 -9.51
N VAL A 115 7.95 17.61 -9.05
CA VAL A 115 7.66 17.48 -7.61
C VAL A 115 8.34 16.26 -7.00
N TRP A 116 8.39 15.16 -7.73
CA TRP A 116 9.09 13.96 -7.27
C TRP A 116 10.60 14.19 -7.19
N SER A 117 11.16 14.98 -8.13
CA SER A 117 12.60 15.32 -8.11
C SER A 117 13.02 16.10 -6.88
N TRP A 118 12.12 16.84 -6.23
CA TRP A 118 12.41 17.61 -5.02
C TRP A 118 12.53 16.77 -3.75
N ILE A 119 11.92 15.58 -3.71
CA ILE A 119 11.93 14.73 -2.51
C ILE A 119 13.20 13.90 -2.49
N GLU A 120 14.02 14.07 -1.47
CA GLU A 120 15.27 13.34 -1.25
C GLU A 120 15.10 12.22 -0.22
N GLY A 121 14.25 12.47 0.78
CA GLY A 121 13.93 11.51 1.82
C GLY A 121 12.43 11.44 2.09
N LEU A 122 11.94 10.22 2.31
CA LEU A 122 10.58 9.94 2.73
C LEU A 122 10.60 8.86 3.81
N ARG A 123 9.91 9.10 4.91
CA ARG A 123 9.66 8.12 5.95
C ARG A 123 8.18 8.10 6.28
N VAL A 124 7.58 6.93 6.23
CA VAL A 124 6.18 6.69 6.58
C VAL A 124 6.12 5.62 7.64
N GLU A 125 5.52 5.94 8.77
CA GLU A 125 5.26 5.02 9.88
C GLU A 125 3.78 4.70 9.91
N PHE A 126 3.46 3.42 9.99
CA PHE A 126 2.08 2.95 10.01
C PHE A 126 1.98 1.63 10.77
N GLU A 127 0.77 1.27 11.15
CA GLU A 127 0.45 0.00 11.81
C GLU A 127 -0.51 -0.81 10.96
N ILE A 128 -0.30 -2.11 10.91
CA ILE A 128 -1.26 -3.08 10.36
C ILE A 128 -1.66 -4.02 11.49
N ASP A 129 -2.93 -4.01 11.85
CA ASP A 129 -3.47 -4.83 12.97
C ASP A 129 -2.70 -4.62 14.29
N GLY A 130 -2.27 -3.38 14.56
CA GLY A 130 -1.48 -3.01 15.74
C GLY A 130 0.01 -3.34 15.68
N VAL A 131 0.49 -3.91 14.58
CA VAL A 131 1.93 -4.16 14.37
C VAL A 131 2.54 -2.97 13.64
N PRO A 132 3.61 -2.34 14.19
CA PRO A 132 4.23 -1.18 13.58
C PRO A 132 5.13 -1.55 12.39
N TYR A 133 5.08 -0.72 11.36
CA TYR A 133 5.90 -0.79 10.17
C TYR A 133 6.47 0.58 9.81
N ILE A 134 7.64 0.58 9.20
CA ILE A 134 8.30 1.78 8.71
C ILE A 134 8.71 1.54 7.25
N THR A 135 8.29 2.44 6.37
CA THR A 135 8.84 2.54 5.01
C THR A 135 9.72 3.76 4.92
N SER A 136 10.97 3.58 4.52
CA SER A 136 11.92 4.66 4.27
C SER A 136 12.42 4.59 2.83
N LEU A 137 12.34 5.71 2.14
CA LEU A 137 12.89 5.90 0.80
C LEU A 137 13.91 7.04 0.86
N ARG A 138 15.11 6.81 0.35
CA ARG A 138 16.10 7.84 0.10
C ARG A 138 16.50 7.79 -1.36
N LYS A 139 16.56 8.94 -2.01
CA LYS A 139 17.22 9.01 -3.30
C LYS A 139 18.70 8.75 -3.08
N HIS A 140 19.23 7.79 -3.83
CA HIS A 140 20.66 7.76 -4.08
C HIS A 140 20.98 9.02 -4.90
N VAL A 141 21.85 9.85 -4.38
CA VAL A 141 22.55 10.84 -5.21
C VAL A 141 23.51 9.98 -6.07
N GLY A 142 22.96 9.42 -7.14
CA GLY A 142 23.73 8.63 -8.09
C GLY A 142 24.63 9.56 -8.85
N GLU A 143 25.86 9.10 -9.05
CA GLU A 143 26.75 9.57 -10.07
C GLU A 143 25.97 9.91 -11.32
N THR A 144 26.08 11.15 -11.76
CA THR A 144 25.67 11.57 -13.10
C THR A 144 26.33 10.62 -14.09
N ASP A 145 25.51 9.83 -14.77
CA ASP A 145 25.94 9.15 -15.98
C ASP A 145 26.44 10.25 -16.95
N GLU A 146 27.77 10.31 -17.13
CA GLU A 146 28.42 11.03 -18.21
C GLU A 146 28.11 10.40 -19.56
#